data_0785168b8e5e5b0c559771705d33b453
#
_entry.id   0785168b8e5e5b0c559771705d33b453
#
_cell.length_a   1.000
_cell.length_b   1.000
_cell.length_c   1.000
_cell.angle_alpha   90.00
_cell.angle_beta   90.00
_cell.angle_gamma   90.00
#
_symmetry.space_group_name_H-M   'P 1'
#
loop_
_entity.id
_entity.type
_entity.pdbx_description
1 polymer ?
#
loop_
_entity_poly.entity_id
_entity_poly.type
_entity_poly.pdbx_seq_one_letter_code
_entity_poly.pdbx_strand_id
1 'polypeptide(L)'
;MMERIIGAFTFRKEVYQDVEKDTTFTPTAWMIVAVVAFLSQCGANAALSQSIGGGWVIRAILMTVVTILGFALGAFVISWAGKMFFNADTNFEEMVRVLGLAYVWNIIGFLGILALLGPAVACITGPISFVAGIAGLVAWFIAAKEALDLEWPQTIGAVIIGWVVMLIVSAIFGGILALLGLAGAGIGSAFSGLGG
;
A
#
# COMPACT_ATOMS: atom_id res chain seq x y z
N MET A 1 9.62 -0.49 19.90
CA MET A 1 9.40 -0.70 18.46
C MET A 1 8.78 -2.07 18.15
N MET A 2 9.39 -3.19 18.57
CA MET A 2 8.85 -4.54 18.32
C MET A 2 7.42 -4.73 18.83
N GLU A 3 7.09 -4.20 20.00
CA GLU A 3 5.74 -4.29 20.57
C GLU A 3 4.68 -3.60 19.69
N ARG A 4 5.00 -2.43 19.12
CA ARG A 4 4.12 -1.70 18.19
C ARG A 4 3.89 -2.50 16.91
N ILE A 5 4.94 -3.13 16.36
CA ILE A 5 4.83 -3.96 15.15
C ILE A 5 3.98 -5.21 15.44
N ILE A 6 4.21 -5.91 16.56
CA ILE A 6 3.40 -7.05 16.97
C ILE A 6 1.94 -6.62 17.20
N GLY A 7 1.74 -5.47 17.84
CA GLY A 7 0.42 -4.89 18.05
C GLY A 7 -0.32 -4.60 16.74
N ALA A 8 0.38 -4.11 15.72
CA ALA A 8 -0.18 -3.88 14.38
C ALA A 8 -0.60 -5.19 13.70
N PHE A 9 0.21 -6.27 13.83
CA PHE A 9 -0.15 -7.61 13.34
C PHE A 9 -1.32 -8.25 14.11
N THR A 10 -1.58 -7.82 15.33
CA THR A 10 -2.69 -8.32 16.17
C THR A 10 -3.88 -7.36 16.22
N PHE A 11 -3.92 -6.36 15.34
CA PHE A 11 -5.00 -5.37 15.22
C PHE A 11 -5.30 -4.59 16.51
N ARG A 12 -4.30 -4.40 17.37
CA ARG A 12 -4.46 -3.67 18.63
C ARG A 12 -4.55 -2.17 18.36
N LYS A 13 -5.72 -1.59 18.55
CA LYS A 13 -5.98 -0.16 18.31
C LYS A 13 -5.11 0.76 19.19
N GLU A 14 -4.76 0.31 20.39
CA GLU A 14 -3.96 1.08 21.35
C GLU A 14 -2.58 1.46 20.77
N VAL A 15 -1.99 0.59 19.92
CA VAL A 15 -0.69 0.89 19.29
C VAL A 15 -0.79 1.96 18.22
N TYR A 16 -1.92 2.07 17.55
CA TYR A 16 -2.17 3.13 16.56
C TYR A 16 -2.37 4.48 17.26
N GLN A 17 -3.14 4.52 18.36
CA GLN A 17 -3.33 5.73 19.18
C GLN A 17 -2.02 6.21 19.83
N ASP A 18 -1.15 5.27 20.25
CA ASP A 18 0.15 5.61 20.81
C ASP A 18 1.07 6.23 19.73
N VAL A 19 1.09 5.65 18.53
CA VAL A 19 1.92 6.11 17.42
C VAL A 19 1.42 7.43 16.83
N GLU A 20 0.11 7.66 16.81
CA GLU A 20 -0.50 8.91 16.38
C GLU A 20 0.07 10.11 17.17
N LYS A 21 0.17 9.97 18.50
CA LYS A 21 0.65 11.02 19.41
C LYS A 21 2.16 11.15 19.45
N ASP A 22 2.89 10.12 19.06
CA ASP A 22 4.36 10.08 19.11
C ASP A 22 4.98 10.72 17.86
N THR A 23 5.19 12.03 17.89
CA THR A 23 5.81 12.77 16.78
C THR A 23 7.21 12.27 16.40
N THR A 24 7.92 11.61 17.34
CA THR A 24 9.25 11.03 17.07
C THR A 24 9.19 9.78 16.22
N PHE A 25 8.01 9.21 16.02
CA PHE A 25 7.81 8.01 15.21
C PHE A 25 7.75 8.28 13.71
N THR A 26 7.57 9.53 13.25
CA THR A 26 7.46 9.88 11.83
C THR A 26 8.61 9.33 10.97
N PRO A 27 9.90 9.49 11.33
CA PRO A 27 10.99 8.89 10.55
C PRO A 27 10.94 7.36 10.52
N THR A 28 10.53 6.76 11.64
CA THR A 28 10.38 5.30 11.76
C THR A 28 9.24 4.79 10.84
N ALA A 29 8.11 5.49 10.78
CA ALA A 29 7.01 5.17 9.89
C ALA A 29 7.45 5.17 8.42
N TRP A 30 8.17 6.20 7.98
CA TRP A 30 8.74 6.26 6.64
C TRP A 30 9.74 5.13 6.37
N MET A 31 10.56 4.77 7.34
CA MET A 31 11.49 3.65 7.22
C MET A 31 10.74 2.33 7.07
N ILE A 32 9.69 2.10 7.86
CA ILE A 32 8.83 0.90 7.74
C ILE A 32 8.24 0.84 6.32
N VAL A 33 7.63 1.93 5.86
CA VAL A 33 7.02 2.00 4.52
C VAL A 33 8.07 1.70 3.44
N ALA A 34 9.24 2.31 3.51
CA ALA A 34 10.30 2.13 2.52
C ALA A 34 10.81 0.67 2.47
N VAL A 35 11.12 0.10 3.64
CA VAL A 35 11.64 -1.28 3.72
C VAL A 35 10.56 -2.29 3.29
N VAL A 36 9.35 -2.14 3.80
CA VAL A 36 8.25 -3.07 3.48
C VAL A 36 7.85 -2.94 2.01
N ALA A 37 7.77 -1.72 1.46
CA ALA A 37 7.51 -1.51 0.04
C ALA A 37 8.59 -2.19 -0.81
N PHE A 38 9.87 -2.01 -0.48
CA PHE A 38 10.96 -2.65 -1.22
C PHE A 38 10.86 -4.17 -1.19
N LEU A 39 10.68 -4.76 -0.02
CA LEU A 39 10.54 -6.21 0.12
C LEU A 39 9.31 -6.75 -0.63
N SER A 40 8.18 -6.08 -0.51
CA SER A 40 6.95 -6.45 -1.21
C SER A 40 7.13 -6.36 -2.74
N GLN A 41 7.77 -5.30 -3.24
CA GLN A 41 8.06 -5.14 -4.66
C GLN A 41 9.09 -6.16 -5.18
N CYS A 42 10.06 -6.56 -4.36
CA CYS A 42 10.93 -7.68 -4.71
C CYS A 42 10.12 -8.97 -4.91
N GLY A 43 9.20 -9.29 -4.01
CA GLY A 43 8.34 -10.46 -4.15
C GLY A 43 7.44 -10.40 -5.39
N ALA A 44 6.74 -9.28 -5.58
CA ALA A 44 5.82 -9.09 -6.71
C ALA A 44 6.52 -9.16 -8.07
N ASN A 45 7.71 -8.57 -8.19
CA ASN A 45 8.45 -8.55 -9.46
C ASN A 45 9.25 -9.84 -9.69
N ALA A 46 9.66 -10.56 -8.63
CA ALA A 46 10.28 -11.87 -8.75
C ALA A 46 9.34 -12.89 -9.39
N ALA A 47 8.05 -12.84 -9.07
CA ALA A 47 7.03 -13.67 -9.71
C ALA A 47 6.94 -13.44 -11.23
N LEU A 48 7.32 -12.26 -11.71
CA LEU A 48 7.34 -11.89 -13.14
C LEU A 48 8.70 -12.16 -13.82
N SER A 49 9.69 -12.67 -13.10
CA SER A 49 11.06 -12.84 -13.59
C SER A 49 11.16 -13.72 -14.83
N GLN A 50 10.28 -14.71 -14.98
CA GLN A 50 10.20 -15.58 -16.15
C GLN A 50 9.85 -14.81 -17.43
N SER A 51 9.11 -13.70 -17.32
CA SER A 51 8.69 -12.86 -18.45
C SER A 51 9.67 -11.73 -18.74
N ILE A 52 10.40 -11.23 -17.73
CA ILE A 52 11.20 -10.00 -17.82
C ILE A 52 12.71 -10.30 -17.73
N GLY A 53 13.09 -11.52 -17.38
CA GLY A 53 14.50 -11.90 -17.16
C GLY A 53 15.13 -11.12 -16.00
N GLY A 54 16.43 -10.81 -16.11
CA GLY A 54 17.17 -10.11 -15.04
C GLY A 54 16.70 -8.68 -14.71
N GLY A 55 15.85 -8.08 -15.54
CA GLY A 55 15.33 -6.72 -15.34
C GLY A 55 14.35 -6.56 -14.17
N TRP A 56 13.89 -7.65 -13.57
CA TRP A 56 12.91 -7.61 -12.47
C TRP A 56 13.42 -6.85 -11.24
N VAL A 57 14.73 -6.89 -10.96
CA VAL A 57 15.33 -6.16 -9.82
C VAL A 57 15.23 -4.64 -10.03
N ILE A 58 15.59 -4.17 -11.21
CA ILE A 58 15.50 -2.73 -11.55
C ILE A 58 14.04 -2.29 -11.48
N ARG A 59 13.13 -3.11 -12.00
CA ARG A 59 11.69 -2.84 -11.91
C ARG A 59 11.22 -2.80 -10.45
N ALA A 60 11.67 -3.71 -9.59
CA ALA A 60 11.33 -3.71 -8.17
C ALA A 60 11.76 -2.40 -7.49
N ILE A 61 12.97 -1.90 -7.78
CA ILE A 61 13.46 -0.62 -7.24
C ILE A 61 12.58 0.54 -7.73
N LEU A 62 12.30 0.62 -9.02
CA LEU A 62 11.46 1.69 -9.58
C LEU A 62 10.04 1.64 -8.99
N MET A 63 9.44 0.45 -8.91
CA MET A 63 8.11 0.28 -8.34
C MET A 63 8.08 0.55 -6.83
N THR A 64 9.19 0.36 -6.11
CA THR A 64 9.28 0.79 -4.71
C THR A 64 9.12 2.30 -4.57
N VAL A 65 9.79 3.08 -5.40
CA VAL A 65 9.66 4.55 -5.39
C VAL A 65 8.21 4.95 -5.69
N VAL A 66 7.60 4.35 -6.72
CA VAL A 66 6.19 4.61 -7.06
C VAL A 66 5.26 4.25 -5.91
N THR A 67 5.52 3.13 -5.22
CA THR A 67 4.72 2.68 -4.07
C THR A 67 4.82 3.65 -2.89
N ILE A 68 6.02 4.16 -2.58
CA ILE A 68 6.23 5.15 -1.51
C ILE A 68 5.50 6.45 -1.85
N LEU A 69 5.61 6.93 -3.09
CA LEU A 69 4.88 8.13 -3.55
C LEU A 69 3.37 7.92 -3.49
N GLY A 70 2.89 6.74 -3.91
CA GLY A 70 1.48 6.35 -3.80
C GLY A 70 0.97 6.31 -2.36
N PHE A 71 1.78 5.78 -1.44
CA PHE A 71 1.48 5.80 0.00
C PHE A 71 1.36 7.24 0.53
N ALA A 72 2.34 8.10 0.21
CA ALA A 72 2.33 9.51 0.62
C ALA A 72 1.09 10.24 0.10
N LEU A 73 0.78 10.06 -1.19
CA LEU A 73 -0.39 10.66 -1.81
C LEU A 73 -1.69 10.13 -1.20
N GLY A 74 -1.77 8.81 -0.93
CA GLY A 74 -2.93 8.19 -0.29
C GLY A 74 -3.17 8.74 1.12
N ALA A 75 -2.12 8.82 1.96
CA ALA A 75 -2.18 9.41 3.28
C ALA A 75 -2.63 10.88 3.23
N PHE A 76 -2.09 11.66 2.27
CA PHE A 76 -2.48 13.05 2.06
C PHE A 76 -3.96 13.18 1.67
N VAL A 77 -4.41 12.41 0.69
CA VAL A 77 -5.79 12.51 0.18
C VAL A 77 -6.81 12.08 1.24
N ILE A 78 -6.51 11.04 2.03
CA ILE A 78 -7.42 10.59 3.10
C ILE A 78 -7.50 11.62 4.22
N SER A 79 -6.36 12.19 4.65
CA SER A 79 -6.36 13.24 5.66
C SER A 79 -7.11 14.49 5.18
N TRP A 80 -6.91 14.86 3.90
CA TRP A 80 -7.63 15.96 3.27
C TRP A 80 -9.15 15.70 3.18
N ALA A 81 -9.54 14.50 2.74
CA ALA A 81 -10.95 14.12 2.64
C ALA A 81 -11.63 14.06 4.02
N GLY A 82 -10.93 13.52 5.03
CA GLY A 82 -11.40 13.52 6.41
C GLY A 82 -11.69 14.91 6.94
N LYS A 83 -10.77 15.86 6.72
CA LYS A 83 -10.95 17.26 7.10
C LYS A 83 -12.08 17.93 6.34
N MET A 84 -12.10 17.78 5.02
CA MET A 84 -13.01 18.54 4.16
C MET A 84 -14.47 18.08 4.31
N PHE A 85 -14.71 16.79 4.43
CA PHE A 85 -16.07 16.23 4.42
C PHE A 85 -16.59 15.84 5.80
N PHE A 86 -15.70 15.54 6.75
CA PHE A 86 -16.09 14.99 8.05
C PHE A 86 -15.56 15.78 9.24
N ASN A 87 -14.86 16.91 9.01
CA ASN A 87 -14.24 17.74 10.05
C ASN A 87 -13.29 16.95 10.97
N ALA A 88 -12.54 15.99 10.41
CA ALA A 88 -11.56 15.21 11.16
C ALA A 88 -10.45 16.13 11.70
N ASP A 89 -10.04 15.88 12.94
CA ASP A 89 -8.88 16.53 13.56
C ASP A 89 -7.65 15.64 13.36
N THR A 90 -7.01 15.78 12.21
CA THR A 90 -5.84 14.98 11.84
C THR A 90 -4.90 15.80 10.99
N ASN A 91 -3.65 15.42 10.90
CA ASN A 91 -2.73 16.01 9.94
C ASN A 91 -2.01 14.92 9.11
N PHE A 92 -1.31 15.37 8.05
CA PHE A 92 -0.62 14.44 7.15
C PHE A 92 0.41 13.57 7.89
N GLU A 93 1.15 14.12 8.84
CA GLU A 93 2.17 13.37 9.56
C GLU A 93 1.56 12.32 10.50
N GLU A 94 0.46 12.63 11.17
CA GLU A 94 -0.31 11.67 11.97
C GLU A 94 -0.78 10.52 11.10
N MET A 95 -1.38 10.84 9.96
CA MET A 95 -1.82 9.83 9.00
C MET A 95 -0.65 8.95 8.53
N VAL A 96 0.51 9.54 8.23
CA VAL A 96 1.71 8.80 7.83
C VAL A 96 2.19 7.88 8.96
N ARG A 97 2.21 8.35 10.21
CA ARG A 97 2.63 7.52 11.35
C ARG A 97 1.75 6.29 11.53
N VAL A 98 0.46 6.51 11.53
CA VAL A 98 -0.52 5.44 11.83
C VAL A 98 -0.66 4.47 10.66
N LEU A 99 -0.84 4.97 9.43
CA LEU A 99 -0.89 4.13 8.23
C LEU A 99 0.46 3.45 7.93
N GLY A 100 1.57 4.13 8.22
CA GLY A 100 2.91 3.56 8.06
C GLY A 100 3.14 2.36 8.98
N LEU A 101 2.60 2.40 10.20
CA LEU A 101 2.61 1.22 11.08
C LEU A 101 1.72 0.10 10.53
N ALA A 102 0.50 0.40 10.05
CA ALA A 102 -0.36 -0.60 9.43
C ALA A 102 0.25 -1.23 8.16
N TYR A 103 1.14 -0.50 7.50
CA TYR A 103 1.81 -0.94 6.27
C TYR A 103 2.67 -2.20 6.45
N VAL A 104 3.02 -2.58 7.71
CA VAL A 104 3.81 -3.79 8.01
C VAL A 104 3.17 -5.07 7.45
N TRP A 105 1.85 -5.12 7.29
CA TRP A 105 1.15 -6.27 6.70
C TRP A 105 1.58 -6.55 5.25
N ASN A 106 2.01 -5.54 4.52
CA ASN A 106 2.47 -5.70 3.15
C ASN A 106 3.82 -6.46 3.04
N ILE A 107 4.52 -6.71 4.17
CA ILE A 107 5.74 -7.52 4.17
C ILE A 107 5.49 -8.94 3.66
N ILE A 108 4.26 -9.45 3.82
CA ILE A 108 3.87 -10.79 3.36
C ILE A 108 3.95 -10.87 1.82
N GLY A 109 3.83 -9.75 1.12
CA GLY A 109 4.10 -9.66 -0.32
C GLY A 109 5.51 -10.14 -0.72
N PHE A 110 6.48 -10.10 0.20
CA PHE A 110 7.81 -10.65 -0.03
C PHE A 110 7.81 -12.15 -0.29
N LEU A 111 6.81 -12.90 0.22
CA LEU A 111 6.66 -14.33 -0.08
C LEU A 111 6.54 -14.61 -1.58
N GLY A 112 6.16 -13.62 -2.38
CA GLY A 112 6.15 -13.73 -3.85
C GLY A 112 7.53 -14.09 -4.43
N ILE A 113 8.64 -13.82 -3.72
CA ILE A 113 9.98 -14.24 -4.16
C ILE A 113 10.11 -15.77 -4.29
N LEU A 114 9.32 -16.51 -3.54
CA LEU A 114 9.29 -17.97 -3.59
C LEU A 114 8.75 -18.50 -4.92
N ALA A 115 8.08 -17.65 -5.73
CA ALA A 115 7.67 -18.02 -7.08
C ALA A 115 8.87 -18.33 -8.01
N LEU A 116 10.08 -17.86 -7.67
CA LEU A 116 11.32 -18.23 -8.35
C LEU A 116 11.61 -19.76 -8.25
N LEU A 117 11.07 -20.42 -7.24
CA LEU A 117 11.23 -21.87 -7.04
C LEU A 117 10.28 -22.71 -7.93
N GLY A 118 9.37 -22.06 -8.63
CA GLY A 118 8.48 -22.69 -9.60
C GLY A 118 6.98 -22.45 -9.33
N PRO A 119 6.13 -22.76 -10.34
CA PRO A 119 4.70 -22.45 -10.29
C PRO A 119 3.93 -23.21 -9.18
N ALA A 120 4.40 -24.38 -8.77
CA ALA A 120 3.78 -25.12 -7.67
C ALA A 120 3.81 -24.35 -6.34
N VAL A 121 4.87 -23.58 -6.10
CA VAL A 121 5.00 -22.76 -4.90
C VAL A 121 4.07 -21.54 -4.96
N ALA A 122 3.83 -20.98 -6.15
CA ALA A 122 2.89 -19.89 -6.34
C ALA A 122 1.45 -20.28 -5.95
N CYS A 123 1.05 -21.53 -6.14
CA CYS A 123 -0.25 -22.04 -5.71
C CYS A 123 -0.44 -22.01 -4.18
N ILE A 124 0.64 -22.08 -3.43
CA ILE A 124 0.60 -22.01 -1.94
C ILE A 124 0.72 -20.57 -1.46
N THR A 125 1.63 -19.80 -2.04
CA THR A 125 1.86 -18.41 -1.62
C THR A 125 0.72 -17.47 -2.02
N GLY A 126 -0.01 -17.76 -3.12
CA GLY A 126 -1.14 -16.97 -3.58
C GLY A 126 -2.25 -16.83 -2.54
N PRO A 127 -2.85 -17.91 -2.03
CA PRO A 127 -3.86 -17.85 -0.97
C PRO A 127 -3.36 -17.18 0.32
N ILE A 128 -2.11 -17.41 0.72
CA ILE A 128 -1.52 -16.75 1.91
C ILE A 128 -1.45 -15.24 1.69
N SER A 129 -0.97 -14.80 0.53
CA SER A 129 -0.89 -13.37 0.17
C SER A 129 -2.27 -12.73 0.08
N PHE A 130 -3.27 -13.46 -0.41
CA PHE A 130 -4.65 -12.98 -0.48
C PHE A 130 -5.24 -12.75 0.93
N VAL A 131 -5.11 -13.72 1.83
CA VAL A 131 -5.56 -13.58 3.23
C VAL A 131 -4.84 -12.44 3.92
N ALA A 132 -3.51 -12.33 3.72
CA ALA A 132 -2.71 -11.26 4.28
C ALA A 132 -3.11 -9.88 3.70
N GLY A 133 -3.47 -9.83 2.43
CA GLY A 133 -4.00 -8.62 1.80
C GLY A 133 -5.30 -8.14 2.45
N ILE A 134 -6.23 -9.06 2.73
CA ILE A 134 -7.46 -8.74 3.46
C ILE A 134 -7.13 -8.26 4.89
N ALA A 135 -6.24 -8.96 5.59
CA ALA A 135 -5.82 -8.55 6.93
C ALA A 135 -5.15 -7.17 6.94
N GLY A 136 -4.31 -6.90 5.93
CA GLY A 136 -3.69 -5.59 5.72
C GLY A 136 -4.71 -4.49 5.47
N LEU A 137 -5.76 -4.76 4.69
CA LEU A 137 -6.89 -3.85 4.49
C LEU A 137 -7.60 -3.54 5.81
N VAL A 138 -7.90 -4.56 6.62
CA VAL A 138 -8.53 -4.37 7.93
C VAL A 138 -7.64 -3.52 8.84
N ALA A 139 -6.34 -3.82 8.91
CA ALA A 139 -5.37 -3.03 9.67
C ALA A 139 -5.36 -1.57 9.20
N TRP A 140 -5.44 -1.36 7.90
CA TRP A 140 -5.43 -0.03 7.29
C TRP A 140 -6.69 0.80 7.64
N PHE A 141 -7.87 0.16 7.63
CA PHE A 141 -9.10 0.81 8.08
C PHE A 141 -9.09 1.15 9.57
N ILE A 142 -8.58 0.24 10.42
CA ILE A 142 -8.41 0.51 11.86
C ILE A 142 -7.45 1.68 12.06
N ALA A 143 -6.31 1.67 11.37
CA ALA A 143 -5.33 2.73 11.40
C ALA A 143 -5.92 4.09 10.96
N ALA A 144 -6.63 4.10 9.83
CA ALA A 144 -7.29 5.31 9.33
C ALA A 144 -8.34 5.84 10.31
N LYS A 145 -9.10 4.96 10.97
CA LYS A 145 -10.09 5.34 11.97
C LYS A 145 -9.45 6.05 13.17
N GLU A 146 -8.39 5.47 13.72
CA GLU A 146 -7.70 6.08 14.86
C GLU A 146 -7.03 7.41 14.46
N ALA A 147 -6.40 7.49 13.28
CA ALA A 147 -5.76 8.72 12.80
C ALA A 147 -6.73 9.84 12.39
N LEU A 148 -7.98 9.53 12.08
CA LEU A 148 -8.99 10.52 11.71
C LEU A 148 -9.85 10.95 12.91
N ASP A 149 -9.82 10.22 14.01
CA ASP A 149 -10.71 10.39 15.17
C ASP A 149 -12.20 10.43 14.79
N LEU A 150 -12.59 9.63 13.80
CA LEU A 150 -13.94 9.60 13.25
C LEU A 150 -14.69 8.32 13.65
N GLU A 151 -16.02 8.37 13.59
CA GLU A 151 -16.86 7.19 13.66
C GLU A 151 -16.68 6.29 12.43
N TRP A 152 -16.95 4.98 12.56
CA TRP A 152 -16.76 4.00 11.48
C TRP A 152 -17.39 4.40 10.14
N PRO A 153 -18.66 4.86 10.06
CA PRO A 153 -19.25 5.25 8.78
C PRO A 153 -18.52 6.41 8.10
N GLN A 154 -18.07 7.39 8.88
CA GLN A 154 -17.35 8.56 8.40
C GLN A 154 -15.94 8.18 7.92
N THR A 155 -15.24 7.32 8.66
CA THR A 155 -13.93 6.79 8.28
C THR A 155 -14.02 6.02 6.95
N ILE A 156 -14.99 5.11 6.82
CA ILE A 156 -15.21 4.37 5.58
C ILE A 156 -15.48 5.34 4.44
N GLY A 157 -16.31 6.36 4.66
CA GLY A 157 -16.58 7.40 3.67
C GLY A 157 -15.32 8.15 3.25
N ALA A 158 -14.48 8.59 4.19
CA ALA A 158 -13.23 9.29 3.91
C ALA A 158 -12.24 8.42 3.13
N VAL A 159 -12.11 7.15 3.49
CA VAL A 159 -11.24 6.19 2.81
C VAL A 159 -11.75 5.90 1.39
N ILE A 160 -13.05 5.70 1.19
CA ILE A 160 -13.63 5.48 -0.15
C ILE A 160 -13.42 6.70 -1.03
N ILE A 161 -13.66 7.91 -0.52
CA ILE A 161 -13.37 9.15 -1.25
C ILE A 161 -11.89 9.20 -1.62
N GLY A 162 -11.00 8.90 -0.68
CA GLY A 162 -9.57 8.80 -0.92
C GLY A 162 -9.22 7.84 -2.06
N TRP A 163 -9.80 6.65 -2.07
CA TRP A 163 -9.58 5.67 -3.13
C TRP A 163 -10.13 6.11 -4.48
N VAL A 164 -11.32 6.73 -4.52
CA VAL A 164 -11.88 7.27 -5.76
C VAL A 164 -10.98 8.36 -6.33
N VAL A 165 -10.48 9.28 -5.49
CA VAL A 165 -9.52 10.31 -5.92
C VAL A 165 -8.24 9.66 -6.44
N MET A 166 -7.70 8.66 -5.75
CA MET A 166 -6.51 7.93 -6.19
C MET A 166 -6.72 7.21 -7.53
N LEU A 167 -7.91 6.63 -7.76
CA LEU A 167 -8.25 5.99 -9.03
C LEU A 167 -8.31 7.03 -10.15
N ILE A 168 -8.92 8.20 -9.92
CA ILE A 168 -8.98 9.29 -10.90
C ILE A 168 -7.56 9.78 -11.24
N VAL A 169 -6.73 10.04 -10.22
CA VAL A 169 -5.34 10.45 -10.41
C VAL A 169 -4.57 9.41 -11.21
N SER A 170 -4.71 8.13 -10.84
CA SER A 170 -4.03 7.03 -11.55
C SER A 170 -4.50 6.88 -13.00
N ALA A 171 -5.79 7.07 -13.27
CA ALA A 171 -6.35 7.05 -14.62
C ALA A 171 -5.83 8.22 -15.48
N ILE A 172 -5.74 9.42 -14.90
CA ILE A 172 -5.20 10.59 -15.59
C ILE A 172 -3.72 10.37 -15.94
N PHE A 173 -2.91 9.96 -14.95
CA PHE A 173 -1.49 9.68 -15.19
C PHE A 173 -1.28 8.55 -16.20
N GLY A 174 -2.04 7.45 -16.07
CA GLY A 174 -2.00 6.33 -17.00
C GLY A 174 -2.39 6.77 -18.42
N GLY A 175 -3.42 7.59 -18.55
CA GLY A 175 -3.84 8.16 -19.84
C GLY A 175 -2.78 9.06 -20.47
N ILE A 176 -2.14 9.93 -19.69
CA ILE A 176 -1.05 10.79 -20.17
C ILE A 176 0.14 9.93 -20.64
N LEU A 177 0.55 8.92 -19.86
CA LEU A 177 1.63 8.02 -20.25
C LEU A 177 1.29 7.21 -21.51
N ALA A 178 0.02 6.82 -21.67
CA ALA A 178 -0.44 6.15 -22.89
C ALA A 178 -0.36 7.07 -24.11
N LEU A 179 -0.80 8.32 -23.98
CA LEU A 179 -0.73 9.32 -25.07
C LEU A 179 0.72 9.64 -25.47
N LEU A 180 1.64 9.62 -24.51
CA LEU A 180 3.07 9.82 -24.79
C LEU A 180 3.78 8.58 -25.32
N GLY A 181 3.06 7.48 -25.57
CA GLY A 181 3.64 6.21 -26.03
C GLY A 181 4.53 5.50 -24.98
N LEU A 182 4.56 6.00 -23.75
CA LEU A 182 5.36 5.46 -22.64
C LEU A 182 4.65 4.31 -21.90
N ALA A 183 3.36 4.09 -22.19
CA ALA A 183 2.54 3.02 -21.57
C ALA A 183 2.77 1.63 -22.19
N GLY A 184 3.77 1.49 -23.04
CA GLY A 184 3.95 0.39 -24.00
C GLY A 184 4.23 -1.00 -23.43
N ALA A 185 4.06 -1.30 -22.15
CA ALA A 185 4.23 -2.67 -21.68
C ALA A 185 3.28 -3.12 -20.54
N GLY A 186 2.52 -2.20 -19.91
CA GLY A 186 1.72 -2.55 -18.74
C GLY A 186 0.21 -2.63 -18.98
N ILE A 187 -0.34 -1.77 -19.83
CA ILE A 187 -1.79 -1.68 -20.05
C ILE A 187 -2.18 -2.42 -21.35
N GLY A 188 -1.35 -2.43 -22.36
CA GLY A 188 -1.60 -3.15 -23.62
C GLY A 188 -1.77 -4.65 -23.43
N SER A 189 -1.04 -5.25 -22.49
CA SER A 189 -1.17 -6.68 -22.19
C SER A 189 -2.44 -7.03 -21.41
N ALA A 190 -2.99 -6.10 -20.64
CA ALA A 190 -4.24 -6.32 -19.91
C ALA A 190 -5.48 -6.28 -20.83
N PHE A 191 -5.42 -5.52 -21.93
CA PHE A 191 -6.52 -5.43 -22.90
C PHE A 191 -6.40 -6.40 -24.07
N SER A 192 -5.20 -6.87 -24.41
CA SER A 192 -5.02 -7.87 -25.46
C SER A 192 -5.55 -9.26 -25.08
N GLY A 193 -5.78 -9.53 -23.78
CA GLY A 193 -6.41 -10.76 -23.30
C GLY A 193 -7.94 -10.78 -23.40
N LEU A 194 -8.59 -9.65 -23.74
CA LEU A 194 -10.06 -9.56 -23.85
C LEU A 194 -10.58 -9.59 -25.29
N GLY A 195 -9.71 -9.72 -26.30
CA GLY A 195 -10.02 -9.67 -27.74
C GLY A 195 -9.64 -10.93 -28.53
N GLY A 196 -9.45 -12.08 -27.87
CA GLY A 196 -9.15 -13.36 -28.50
C GLY A 196 -10.22 -14.40 -28.24
#